data_468a8e580a385f02da9861fdc4680022
#
_entry.id   468a8e580a385f02da9861fdc4680022
#
_cell.length_a   1.000
_cell.length_b   1.000
_cell.length_c   1.000
_cell.angle_alpha   90.00
_cell.angle_beta   90.00
_cell.angle_gamma   90.00
#
_symmetry.space_group_name_H-M   'P 1'
#
loop_
_entity.id
_entity.type
_entity.pdbx_description
1 polymer ?
#
loop_
_entity_poly.entity_id
_entity_poly.type
_entity_poly.pdbx_seq_one_letter_code
_entity_poly.pdbx_strand_id
1 'polypeptide(L)'
;KPNTAMDMNLDVRDIGKLLGHLGQPDSVKGGTANLNGKLSWVGNPYDFTPTILTGNFRLEAIKGQFLQVSSSGAGKLLSLISLQALPRRITLDFRDVFSSGFAFDDMAGSFVIDKGLMATNDFLINGTAAIVTMEGSVNLVEENQNLRVKVIPAASDTVAIASTLLGGPVVGVVSYLLQKLLKNPFGQITAFQYAITGNWD
;
A
#
# COMPACT_ATOMS: atom_id res chain seq x y z
N LYS A 1 25.09 24.14 -0.51
CA LYS A 1 24.15 23.80 -1.58
C LYS A 1 22.77 24.27 -1.13
N PRO A 2 21.88 24.74 -2.04
CA PRO A 2 20.52 25.10 -1.68
C PRO A 2 19.80 23.85 -1.14
N ASN A 3 18.80 24.07 -0.30
CA ASN A 3 17.91 23.03 0.22
C ASN A 3 16.49 23.34 -0.24
N THR A 4 15.83 22.38 -0.85
CA THR A 4 14.44 22.49 -1.28
C THR A 4 13.56 21.74 -0.29
N ALA A 5 12.49 22.38 0.15
CA ALA A 5 11.42 21.78 0.95
C ALA A 5 10.09 21.97 0.24
N MET A 6 9.27 20.94 0.23
CA MET A 6 7.97 20.93 -0.42
C MET A 6 6.92 20.42 0.56
N ASP A 7 5.92 21.23 0.83
CA ASP A 7 4.68 20.80 1.48
C ASP A 7 3.73 20.28 0.40
N MET A 8 3.30 19.04 0.55
CA MET A 8 2.46 18.36 -0.40
C MET A 8 1.06 18.14 0.16
N ASN A 9 0.05 18.59 -0.58
CA ASN A 9 -1.35 18.31 -0.34
C ASN A 9 -2.00 18.05 -1.70
N LEU A 10 -2.20 16.79 -2.02
CA LEU A 10 -2.69 16.35 -3.33
C LEU A 10 -4.01 15.60 -3.18
N ASP A 11 -5.06 16.16 -3.78
CA ASP A 11 -6.36 15.52 -3.92
C ASP A 11 -6.50 14.88 -5.30
N VAL A 12 -6.60 13.57 -5.33
CA VAL A 12 -6.70 12.75 -6.54
C VAL A 12 -8.14 12.31 -6.71
N ARG A 13 -8.82 12.80 -7.74
CA ARG A 13 -10.21 12.46 -8.04
C ARG A 13 -10.38 11.13 -8.77
N ASP A 14 -9.31 10.61 -9.38
CA ASP A 14 -9.28 9.34 -10.09
C ASP A 14 -7.84 8.81 -10.10
N ILE A 15 -7.61 7.80 -9.27
CA ILE A 15 -6.28 7.18 -9.11
C ILE A 15 -5.83 6.54 -10.42
N GLY A 16 -6.75 5.86 -11.12
CA GLY A 16 -6.41 5.18 -12.38
C GLY A 16 -5.94 6.14 -13.46
N LYS A 17 -6.62 7.31 -13.59
CA LYS A 17 -6.20 8.33 -14.54
C LYS A 17 -4.84 8.95 -14.16
N LEU A 18 -4.62 9.24 -12.88
CA LEU A 18 -3.33 9.76 -12.42
C LEU A 18 -2.20 8.79 -12.74
N LEU A 19 -2.38 7.51 -12.39
CA LEU A 19 -1.38 6.48 -12.66
C LEU A 19 -1.13 6.29 -14.17
N GLY A 20 -2.17 6.39 -14.99
CA GLY A 20 -2.04 6.37 -16.45
C GLY A 20 -1.14 7.50 -16.98
N HIS A 21 -1.30 8.74 -16.46
CA HIS A 21 -0.43 9.86 -16.80
C HIS A 21 1.01 9.70 -16.31
N LEU A 22 1.20 8.95 -15.22
CA LEU A 22 2.53 8.62 -14.67
C LEU A 22 3.18 7.40 -15.34
N GLY A 23 2.62 6.91 -16.44
CA GLY A 23 3.17 5.77 -17.18
C GLY A 23 2.79 4.39 -16.61
N GLN A 24 1.79 4.33 -15.73
CA GLN A 24 1.27 3.12 -15.10
C GLN A 24 -0.23 2.88 -15.44
N PRO A 25 -0.58 2.77 -16.74
CA PRO A 25 -1.94 2.53 -17.13
C PRO A 25 -2.41 1.15 -16.63
N ASP A 26 -3.72 1.01 -16.44
CA ASP A 26 -4.38 -0.24 -16.09
C ASP A 26 -3.91 -0.90 -14.78
N SER A 27 -3.27 -0.13 -13.92
CA SER A 27 -2.82 -0.61 -12.60
C SER A 27 -3.90 -0.55 -11.55
N VAL A 28 -4.67 0.55 -11.57
CA VAL A 28 -5.82 0.78 -10.69
C VAL A 28 -6.98 1.30 -11.51
N LYS A 29 -8.18 0.84 -11.21
CA LYS A 29 -9.44 1.33 -11.78
C LYS A 29 -10.16 2.18 -10.75
N GLY A 30 -10.51 3.42 -11.12
CA GLY A 30 -11.24 4.35 -10.27
C GLY A 30 -10.48 4.74 -9.01
N GLY A 31 -11.23 4.99 -7.95
CA GLY A 31 -10.72 5.40 -6.64
C GLY A 31 -10.34 6.88 -6.56
N THR A 32 -10.47 7.43 -5.35
CA THR A 32 -9.97 8.77 -5.02
C THR A 32 -8.90 8.65 -3.97
N ALA A 33 -7.94 9.57 -3.95
CA ALA A 33 -6.89 9.56 -2.94
C ALA A 33 -6.56 10.97 -2.45
N ASN A 34 -6.06 11.01 -1.23
CA ASN A 34 -5.46 12.19 -0.63
C ASN A 34 -4.04 11.85 -0.20
N LEU A 35 -3.10 12.70 -0.57
CA LEU A 35 -1.69 12.55 -0.23
C LEU A 35 -1.20 13.83 0.43
N ASN A 36 -0.87 13.74 1.71
CA ASN A 36 -0.38 14.85 2.51
C ASN A 36 1.01 14.54 3.05
N GLY A 37 1.93 15.51 2.97
CA GLY A 37 3.27 15.28 3.49
C GLY A 37 4.22 16.42 3.29
N LYS A 38 5.46 16.15 3.71
CA LYS A 38 6.58 17.07 3.56
C LYS A 38 7.76 16.30 3.01
N LEU A 39 8.31 16.81 1.92
CA LEU A 39 9.51 16.26 1.29
C LEU A 39 10.59 17.33 1.26
N SER A 40 11.85 16.91 1.36
CA SER A 40 12.98 17.81 1.23
C SER A 40 14.18 17.11 0.58
N TRP A 41 15.00 17.89 -0.10
CA TRP A 41 16.23 17.41 -0.72
C TRP A 41 17.28 18.52 -0.86
N VAL A 42 18.52 18.13 -0.96
CA VAL A 42 19.62 19.05 -1.22
C VAL A 42 19.75 19.28 -2.72
N GLY A 43 19.54 20.50 -3.15
CA GLY A 43 19.58 20.89 -4.57
C GLY A 43 18.46 21.88 -4.92
N ASN A 44 18.36 22.19 -6.19
CA ASN A 44 17.27 23.01 -6.73
C ASN A 44 15.96 22.19 -6.82
N PRO A 45 14.79 22.83 -7.00
CA PRO A 45 13.53 22.11 -7.12
C PRO A 45 13.50 21.03 -8.22
N TYR A 46 14.30 21.16 -9.24
CA TYR A 46 14.38 20.22 -10.36
C TYR A 46 15.43 19.11 -10.19
N ASP A 47 16.27 19.19 -9.15
CA ASP A 47 17.33 18.21 -8.87
C ASP A 47 16.81 16.99 -8.09
N PHE A 48 15.54 16.70 -8.24
CA PHE A 48 14.85 15.63 -7.53
C PHE A 48 15.35 14.25 -7.94
N THR A 49 15.93 13.51 -7.00
CA THR A 49 16.29 12.08 -7.15
C THR A 49 15.98 11.31 -5.87
N PRO A 50 15.65 10.01 -5.95
CA PRO A 50 15.41 9.22 -4.76
C PRO A 50 16.55 9.23 -3.74
N THR A 51 17.80 9.27 -4.20
CA THR A 51 19.02 9.21 -3.36
C THR A 51 19.18 10.36 -2.37
N ILE A 52 18.55 11.50 -2.64
CA ILE A 52 18.65 12.71 -1.80
C ILE A 52 17.32 13.08 -1.13
N LEU A 53 16.27 12.31 -1.42
CA LEU A 53 14.93 12.59 -0.93
C LEU A 53 14.78 12.16 0.53
N THR A 54 14.28 13.07 1.36
CA THR A 54 13.89 12.82 2.75
C THR A 54 12.52 13.41 3.03
N GLY A 55 11.80 12.84 3.98
CA GLY A 55 10.51 13.38 4.40
C GLY A 55 9.54 12.32 4.88
N ASN A 56 8.29 12.73 4.95
CA ASN A 56 7.18 11.85 5.31
C ASN A 56 5.92 12.25 4.56
N PHE A 57 5.06 11.28 4.33
CA PHE A 57 3.74 11.51 3.78
C PHE A 57 2.73 10.50 4.30
N ARG A 58 1.47 10.87 4.26
CA ARG A 58 0.33 10.03 4.53
C ARG A 58 -0.50 9.90 3.25
N LEU A 59 -0.81 8.66 2.91
CA LEU A 59 -1.69 8.29 1.81
C LEU A 59 -3.02 7.80 2.40
N GLU A 60 -4.11 8.30 1.88
CA GLU A 60 -5.46 7.78 2.12
C GLU A 60 -6.16 7.65 0.77
N ALA A 61 -6.82 6.51 0.52
CA ALA A 61 -7.56 6.31 -0.70
C ALA A 61 -8.83 5.49 -0.46
N ILE A 62 -9.84 5.69 -1.30
CA ILE A 62 -11.12 5.02 -1.18
C ILE A 62 -11.66 4.57 -2.54
N LYS A 63 -12.41 3.45 -2.53
CA LYS A 63 -13.25 2.95 -3.63
C LYS A 63 -12.49 2.74 -4.94
N GLY A 64 -11.36 2.03 -4.88
CA GLY A 64 -10.60 1.65 -6.06
C GLY A 64 -10.49 0.14 -6.23
N GLN A 65 -9.92 -0.27 -7.36
CA GLN A 65 -9.64 -1.67 -7.66
C GLN A 65 -8.27 -1.80 -8.28
N PHE A 66 -7.37 -2.55 -7.65
CA PHE A 66 -6.14 -2.99 -8.29
C PHE A 66 -6.48 -3.97 -9.39
N LEU A 67 -6.03 -3.70 -10.60
CA LEU A 67 -6.22 -4.58 -11.74
C LEU A 67 -5.08 -5.60 -11.81
N GLN A 68 -5.31 -6.73 -12.50
CA GLN A 68 -4.22 -7.65 -12.82
C GLN A 68 -3.26 -6.97 -13.79
N VAL A 69 -2.06 -6.68 -13.32
CA VAL A 69 -0.99 -6.20 -14.19
C VAL A 69 -0.32 -7.41 -14.83
N SER A 70 -0.55 -7.60 -16.12
CA SER A 70 0.27 -8.53 -16.91
C SER A 70 1.72 -8.05 -16.86
N SER A 71 2.64 -8.95 -16.62
CA SER A 71 4.07 -8.73 -16.30
C SER A 71 4.91 -8.11 -17.41
N SER A 72 4.43 -7.09 -18.10
CA SER A 72 5.18 -6.37 -19.13
C SER A 72 5.49 -4.93 -18.68
N GLY A 73 6.64 -4.77 -18.13
CA GLY A 73 7.53 -3.60 -18.30
C GLY A 73 7.38 -2.40 -17.39
N ALA A 74 6.22 -1.98 -16.92
CA ALA A 74 6.08 -0.68 -16.25
C ALA A 74 5.54 -0.73 -14.80
N GLY A 75 5.20 -1.90 -14.31
CA GLY A 75 4.50 -2.09 -13.04
C GLY A 75 5.37 -2.39 -11.82
N LYS A 76 6.67 -2.07 -11.84
CA LYS A 76 7.60 -2.48 -10.76
C LYS A 76 7.15 -2.04 -9.36
N LEU A 77 6.65 -0.83 -9.19
CA LEU A 77 6.14 -0.36 -7.89
C LEU A 77 4.81 -1.01 -7.49
N LEU A 78 4.00 -1.41 -8.47
CA LEU A 78 2.72 -2.08 -8.21
C LEU A 78 2.89 -3.59 -8.06
N SER A 79 4.00 -4.17 -8.56
CA SER A 79 4.37 -5.55 -8.27
C SER A 79 4.61 -5.76 -6.77
N LEU A 80 4.93 -4.70 -6.02
CA LEU A 80 5.04 -4.73 -4.55
C LEU A 80 3.69 -5.04 -3.88
N ILE A 81 2.60 -4.59 -4.49
CA ILE A 81 1.23 -4.84 -4.03
C ILE A 81 0.65 -6.04 -4.79
N SER A 82 1.29 -6.47 -5.88
CA SER A 82 0.84 -7.59 -6.68
C SER A 82 1.08 -8.89 -5.91
N LEU A 83 -0.01 -9.50 -5.50
CA LEU A 83 -0.06 -10.78 -4.81
C LEU A 83 0.47 -11.96 -5.65
N GLN A 84 0.98 -11.69 -6.86
CA GLN A 84 1.63 -12.68 -7.74
C GLN A 84 2.98 -13.18 -7.21
N ALA A 85 3.63 -12.39 -6.33
CA ALA A 85 4.86 -12.79 -5.64
C ALA A 85 4.63 -13.82 -4.52
N LEU A 86 3.38 -14.20 -4.26
CA LEU A 86 3.07 -15.23 -3.27
C LEU A 86 3.61 -16.59 -3.73
N PRO A 87 4.35 -17.31 -2.88
CA PRO A 87 4.90 -18.60 -3.22
C PRO A 87 3.83 -19.57 -3.74
N ARG A 88 4.14 -20.32 -4.81
CA ARG A 88 3.23 -21.30 -5.44
C ARG A 88 2.69 -22.41 -4.50
N ARG A 89 3.14 -22.43 -3.25
CA ARG A 89 2.72 -23.43 -2.25
C ARG A 89 1.47 -23.04 -1.47
N ILE A 90 0.92 -21.85 -1.70
CA ILE A 90 -0.38 -21.47 -1.17
C ILE A 90 -1.42 -21.93 -2.18
N THR A 91 -1.63 -23.24 -2.17
CA THR A 91 -2.71 -23.89 -2.90
C THR A 91 -4.02 -23.55 -2.23
N LEU A 92 -5.00 -23.23 -3.06
CA LEU A 92 -6.42 -23.11 -2.77
C LEU A 92 -6.86 -21.71 -2.36
N ASP A 93 -7.77 -21.18 -3.13
CA ASP A 93 -8.70 -20.06 -2.95
C ASP A 93 -8.21 -18.62 -3.13
N PHE A 94 -6.93 -18.28 -2.86
CA PHE A 94 -6.49 -16.89 -3.00
C PHE A 94 -6.29 -16.43 -4.44
N ARG A 95 -5.87 -17.31 -5.35
CA ARG A 95 -5.76 -16.97 -6.77
C ARG A 95 -7.10 -16.54 -7.36
N ASP A 96 -8.16 -17.19 -6.96
CA ASP A 96 -9.51 -16.91 -7.46
C ASP A 96 -10.04 -15.58 -6.90
N VAL A 97 -9.74 -15.27 -5.64
CA VAL A 97 -10.10 -14.01 -4.96
C VAL A 97 -9.43 -12.81 -5.62
N PHE A 98 -8.21 -12.97 -6.14
CA PHE A 98 -7.44 -11.90 -6.78
C PHE A 98 -7.35 -12.03 -8.30
N SER A 99 -7.92 -13.10 -8.89
CA SER A 99 -7.84 -13.34 -10.34
C SER A 99 -8.51 -12.26 -11.18
N SER A 100 -9.51 -11.58 -10.67
CA SER A 100 -10.21 -10.46 -11.31
C SER A 100 -9.73 -9.07 -10.83
N GLY A 101 -8.62 -9.02 -10.08
CA GLY A 101 -8.13 -7.82 -9.40
C GLY A 101 -8.63 -7.75 -7.96
N PHE A 102 -8.12 -6.78 -7.20
CA PHE A 102 -8.43 -6.61 -5.78
C PHE A 102 -9.14 -5.27 -5.55
N ALA A 103 -10.44 -5.32 -5.30
CA ALA A 103 -11.21 -4.12 -4.95
C ALA A 103 -10.99 -3.76 -3.48
N PHE A 104 -10.86 -2.47 -3.19
CA PHE A 104 -10.75 -1.93 -1.86
C PHE A 104 -11.78 -0.83 -1.59
N ASP A 105 -12.31 -0.83 -0.37
CA ASP A 105 -13.20 0.22 0.12
C ASP A 105 -12.39 1.41 0.60
N ASP A 106 -11.33 1.15 1.35
CA ASP A 106 -10.37 2.14 1.83
C ASP A 106 -8.97 1.56 1.96
N MET A 107 -7.97 2.43 1.88
CA MET A 107 -6.59 2.15 2.25
C MET A 107 -5.94 3.39 2.85
N ALA A 108 -5.07 3.18 3.82
CA ALA A 108 -4.33 4.25 4.46
C ALA A 108 -2.97 3.79 4.95
N GLY A 109 -2.01 4.71 5.00
CA GLY A 109 -0.71 4.47 5.60
C GLY A 109 0.15 5.71 5.66
N SER A 110 1.09 5.68 6.59
CA SER A 110 2.11 6.71 6.79
C SER A 110 3.45 6.18 6.31
N PHE A 111 4.17 7.01 5.60
CA PHE A 111 5.44 6.64 4.99
C PHE A 111 6.53 7.64 5.39
N VAL A 112 7.70 7.13 5.68
CA VAL A 112 8.92 7.92 5.91
C VAL A 112 9.90 7.58 4.82
N ILE A 113 10.53 8.59 4.23
CA ILE A 113 11.60 8.44 3.25
C ILE A 113 12.88 9.03 3.83
N ASP A 114 13.95 8.26 3.80
CA ASP A 114 15.30 8.74 4.11
C ASP A 114 16.28 8.27 3.03
N LYS A 115 16.73 9.21 2.19
CA LYS A 115 17.72 8.98 1.12
C LYS A 115 17.38 7.79 0.22
N GLY A 116 16.10 7.70 -0.18
CA GLY A 116 15.61 6.65 -1.06
C GLY A 116 15.12 5.38 -0.36
N LEU A 117 15.36 5.23 0.94
CA LEU A 117 14.74 4.18 1.72
C LEU A 117 13.36 4.65 2.21
N MET A 118 12.30 4.06 1.69
CA MET A 118 10.91 4.33 2.09
C MET A 118 10.44 3.24 3.05
N ALA A 119 9.88 3.61 4.20
CA ALA A 119 9.39 2.68 5.20
C ALA A 119 7.97 3.03 5.65
N THR A 120 7.21 2.00 6.03
CA THR A 120 5.89 2.09 6.66
C THR A 120 5.73 1.02 7.73
N ASN A 121 4.89 1.30 8.73
CA ASN A 121 4.51 0.34 9.76
C ASN A 121 3.00 0.29 10.03
N ASP A 122 2.21 1.02 9.25
CA ASP A 122 0.78 1.21 9.45
C ASP A 122 -0.04 1.13 8.15
N PHE A 123 0.54 0.62 7.06
CA PHE A 123 -0.19 0.54 5.80
C PHE A 123 -1.25 -0.57 5.87
N LEU A 124 -2.49 -0.17 5.64
CA LEU A 124 -3.67 -1.02 5.68
C LEU A 124 -4.47 -0.86 4.38
N ILE A 125 -4.96 -1.96 3.85
CA ILE A 125 -5.96 -2.00 2.78
C ILE A 125 -7.16 -2.78 3.29
N ASN A 126 -8.31 -2.14 3.33
CA ASN A 126 -9.59 -2.77 3.61
C ASN A 126 -10.26 -3.11 2.27
N GLY A 127 -10.15 -4.35 1.86
CA GLY A 127 -10.71 -4.84 0.61
C GLY A 127 -11.95 -5.70 0.84
N THR A 128 -12.78 -5.81 -0.20
CA THR A 128 -13.99 -6.63 -0.16
C THR A 128 -13.72 -8.11 0.07
N ALA A 129 -12.55 -8.59 -0.35
CA ALA A 129 -12.15 -10.00 -0.27
C ALA A 129 -11.22 -10.30 0.92
N ALA A 130 -10.50 -9.30 1.43
CA ALA A 130 -9.57 -9.47 2.54
C ALA A 130 -9.15 -8.10 3.11
N ILE A 131 -8.71 -8.12 4.37
CA ILE A 131 -7.94 -7.01 4.95
C ILE A 131 -6.45 -7.35 4.78
N VAL A 132 -5.68 -6.40 4.25
CA VAL A 132 -4.23 -6.53 4.07
C VAL A 132 -3.52 -5.49 4.90
N THR A 133 -2.57 -5.91 5.73
CA THR A 133 -1.66 -5.00 6.42
C THR A 133 -0.24 -5.22 5.91
N MET A 134 0.52 -4.13 5.83
CA MET A 134 1.89 -4.17 5.33
C MET A 134 2.80 -3.29 6.19
N GLU A 135 3.94 -3.83 6.56
CA GLU A 135 5.01 -3.12 7.26
C GLU A 135 6.36 -3.48 6.66
N GLY A 136 7.32 -2.57 6.74
CA GLY A 136 8.68 -2.80 6.26
C GLY A 136 9.21 -1.64 5.42
N SER A 137 10.15 -1.94 4.54
CA SER A 137 10.84 -0.93 3.75
C SER A 137 11.05 -1.33 2.31
N VAL A 138 11.19 -0.31 1.47
CA VAL A 138 11.48 -0.38 0.05
C VAL A 138 12.64 0.56 -0.25
N ASN A 139 13.69 0.07 -0.88
CA ASN A 139 14.79 0.88 -1.35
C ASN A 139 14.52 1.29 -2.82
N LEU A 140 14.19 2.56 -3.01
CA LEU A 140 13.87 3.14 -4.32
C LEU A 140 15.10 3.31 -5.22
N VAL A 141 16.31 3.22 -4.67
CA VAL A 141 17.58 3.36 -5.39
C VAL A 141 18.07 2.01 -5.89
N GLU A 142 18.04 1.01 -5.00
CA GLU A 142 18.50 -0.35 -5.27
C GLU A 142 17.39 -1.23 -5.85
N GLU A 143 16.18 -0.70 -5.96
CA GLU A 143 14.98 -1.40 -6.45
C GLU A 143 14.76 -2.74 -5.72
N ASN A 144 14.91 -2.74 -4.41
CA ASN A 144 14.65 -3.90 -3.57
C ASN A 144 13.70 -3.61 -2.42
N GLN A 145 13.23 -4.66 -1.78
CA GLN A 145 12.21 -4.57 -0.75
C GLN A 145 12.42 -5.59 0.37
N ASN A 146 11.92 -5.21 1.55
CA ASN A 146 11.80 -6.09 2.71
C ASN A 146 10.48 -5.76 3.42
N LEU A 147 9.42 -6.45 3.03
CA LEU A 147 8.06 -6.20 3.49
C LEU A 147 7.50 -7.43 4.20
N ARG A 148 6.78 -7.19 5.29
CA ARG A 148 5.93 -8.16 5.96
C ARG A 148 4.48 -7.84 5.64
N VAL A 149 3.79 -8.79 5.05
CA VAL A 149 2.38 -8.66 4.64
C VAL A 149 1.55 -9.65 5.41
N LYS A 150 0.46 -9.19 5.99
CA LYS A 150 -0.55 -10.04 6.65
C LYS A 150 -1.88 -9.89 5.93
N VAL A 151 -2.46 -11.01 5.54
CA VAL A 151 -3.74 -11.08 4.82
C VAL A 151 -4.76 -11.81 5.69
N ILE A 152 -5.89 -11.17 5.92
CA ILE A 152 -7.03 -11.71 6.67
C ILE A 152 -8.20 -11.81 5.70
N PRO A 153 -8.62 -13.03 5.29
CA PRO A 153 -9.73 -13.21 4.35
C PRO A 153 -11.06 -12.70 4.89
N ALA A 154 -11.92 -12.18 4.02
CA ALA A 154 -13.25 -11.69 4.36
C ALA A 154 -14.20 -12.78 4.91
N ALA A 155 -13.96 -14.04 4.57
CA ALA A 155 -14.75 -15.19 5.05
C ALA A 155 -14.51 -15.52 6.52
N SER A 156 -13.58 -14.85 7.20
CA SER A 156 -13.39 -15.02 8.66
C SER A 156 -14.39 -14.13 9.42
N ASP A 157 -15.00 -14.66 10.46
CA ASP A 157 -15.94 -13.93 11.33
C ASP A 157 -15.39 -12.59 11.85
N THR A 158 -14.10 -12.43 11.79
CA THR A 158 -13.37 -11.23 12.21
C THR A 158 -13.56 -10.04 11.27
N VAL A 159 -13.74 -10.27 9.97
CA VAL A 159 -13.94 -9.18 8.98
C VAL A 159 -15.32 -8.56 9.15
N ALA A 160 -16.33 -9.35 9.50
CA ALA A 160 -17.66 -8.84 9.82
C ALA A 160 -17.63 -7.86 11.00
N ILE A 161 -16.77 -8.10 12.01
CA ILE A 161 -16.60 -7.22 13.16
C ILE A 161 -15.79 -5.95 12.76
N ALA A 162 -14.77 -6.10 11.92
CA ALA A 162 -13.96 -4.96 11.47
C ALA A 162 -14.77 -4.01 10.58
N SER A 163 -15.58 -4.53 9.65
CA SER A 163 -16.40 -3.71 8.75
C SER A 163 -17.51 -2.93 9.48
N THR A 164 -18.09 -3.49 10.55
CA THR A 164 -19.07 -2.77 11.39
C THR A 164 -18.44 -1.66 12.23
N LEU A 165 -17.16 -1.76 12.56
CA LEU A 165 -16.43 -0.73 13.31
C LEU A 165 -15.87 0.38 12.41
N LEU A 166 -15.70 0.13 11.12
CA LEU A 166 -15.15 1.08 10.15
C LEU A 166 -16.22 2.00 9.51
N GLY A 167 -17.49 1.78 9.79
CA GLY A 167 -18.61 2.63 9.30
C GLY A 167 -18.70 4.04 9.90
N GLY A 168 -17.70 4.48 10.67
CA GLY A 168 -17.59 5.82 11.26
C GLY A 168 -16.48 6.69 10.62
N PRO A 169 -16.32 7.95 11.02
CA PRO A 169 -15.30 8.84 10.48
C PRO A 169 -13.89 8.24 10.69
N VAL A 170 -13.24 7.97 9.57
CA VAL A 170 -12.11 7.05 9.36
C VAL A 170 -10.81 7.38 10.14
N VAL A 171 -10.65 8.59 10.67
CA VAL A 171 -9.34 9.12 11.10
C VAL A 171 -8.79 8.57 12.42
N GLY A 172 -9.59 7.96 13.27
CA GLY A 172 -9.13 7.42 14.56
C GLY A 172 -9.16 5.89 14.68
N VAL A 173 -9.94 5.23 13.83
CA VAL A 173 -10.31 3.82 13.98
C VAL A 173 -9.27 2.89 13.38
N VAL A 174 -8.59 3.31 12.30
CA VAL A 174 -7.56 2.51 11.61
C VAL A 174 -6.39 2.21 12.56
N SER A 175 -5.89 3.20 13.28
CA SER A 175 -4.79 3.01 14.25
C SER A 175 -5.18 2.10 15.42
N TYR A 176 -6.43 2.17 15.89
CA TYR A 176 -6.92 1.32 16.97
C TYR A 176 -7.10 -0.13 16.51
N LEU A 177 -7.64 -0.34 15.31
CA LEU A 177 -7.82 -1.69 14.76
C LEU A 177 -6.49 -2.33 14.40
N LEU A 178 -5.54 -1.58 13.85
CA LEU A 178 -4.17 -2.05 13.61
C LEU A 178 -3.51 -2.52 14.91
N GLN A 179 -3.58 -1.74 15.98
CA GLN A 179 -3.04 -2.15 17.28
C GLN A 179 -3.72 -3.40 17.82
N LYS A 180 -5.03 -3.54 17.62
CA LYS A 180 -5.80 -4.67 18.09
C LYS A 180 -5.55 -5.93 17.26
N LEU A 181 -5.45 -5.81 15.93
CA LEU A 181 -5.10 -6.89 15.01
C LEU A 181 -3.64 -7.35 15.18
N LEU A 182 -2.72 -6.41 15.40
CA LEU A 182 -1.30 -6.72 15.61
C LEU A 182 -1.02 -7.34 16.98
N LYS A 183 -1.80 -7.00 18.02
CA LYS A 183 -1.65 -7.56 19.39
C LYS A 183 -2.33 -8.92 19.58
N ASN A 184 -3.05 -9.42 18.58
CA ASN A 184 -3.63 -10.77 18.55
C ASN A 184 -4.46 -11.18 19.79
N PRO A 185 -5.55 -10.49 20.16
CA PRO A 185 -6.41 -10.93 21.27
C PRO A 185 -7.35 -12.08 20.89
N PHE A 186 -7.44 -12.46 19.60
CA PHE A 186 -8.32 -13.52 19.11
C PHE A 186 -7.49 -14.65 18.49
N GLY A 187 -7.15 -15.64 19.28
CA GLY A 187 -6.33 -16.80 18.90
C GLY A 187 -6.92 -17.75 17.84
N GLN A 188 -7.92 -17.33 17.04
CA GLN A 188 -8.54 -18.13 15.99
C GLN A 188 -8.69 -17.38 14.65
N ILE A 189 -8.06 -16.21 14.48
CA ILE A 189 -8.09 -15.51 13.18
C ILE A 189 -7.18 -16.26 12.22
N THR A 190 -7.73 -16.83 11.17
CA THR A 190 -6.95 -17.39 10.07
C THR A 190 -6.33 -16.21 9.29
N ALA A 191 -5.13 -15.82 9.67
CA ALA A 191 -4.35 -14.80 8.98
C ALA A 191 -3.16 -15.45 8.31
N PHE A 192 -2.93 -15.09 7.06
CA PHE A 192 -1.74 -15.52 6.32
C PHE A 192 -0.68 -14.42 6.42
N GLN A 193 0.54 -14.82 6.75
CA GLN A 193 1.65 -13.89 6.87
C GLN A 193 2.74 -14.25 5.87
N TYR A 194 3.24 -13.22 5.15
CA TYR A 194 4.24 -13.36 4.10
C TYR A 194 5.38 -12.39 4.33
N ALA A 195 6.59 -12.81 3.99
CA ALA A 195 7.73 -11.93 3.81
C ALA A 195 7.98 -11.77 2.31
N ILE A 196 7.99 -10.55 1.83
CA ILE A 196 8.32 -10.20 0.44
C ILE A 196 9.67 -9.52 0.48
N THR A 197 10.70 -10.22 0.00
CA THR A 197 12.09 -9.76 0.04
C THR A 197 12.77 -9.94 -1.31
N GLY A 198 13.75 -9.09 -1.60
CA GLY A 198 14.54 -9.18 -2.82
C GLY A 198 14.30 -8.03 -3.78
N ASN A 199 14.85 -8.15 -4.98
CA ASN A 199 14.75 -7.13 -6.03
C ASN A 199 13.37 -7.16 -6.69
N TRP A 200 13.05 -6.07 -7.38
CA TRP A 200 11.77 -5.92 -8.11
C TRP A 200 11.70 -6.71 -9.42
N ASP A 201 12.79 -7.36 -9.86
CA ASP A 201 12.91 -8.17 -11.08
C ASP A 201 12.31 -9.58 -10.94
#